data_e5fcb73f33ad790e76822eaa692a37c4
#
_entry.id   e5fcb73f33ad790e76822eaa692a37c4
#
_cell.length_a   1.000
_cell.length_b   1.000
_cell.length_c   1.000
_cell.angle_alpha   90.00
_cell.angle_beta   90.00
_cell.angle_gamma   90.00
#
_symmetry.space_group_name_H-M   'P 1'
#
loop_
_entity.id
_entity.type
_entity.pdbx_description
1 polymer ?
#
loop_
_entity_poly.entity_id
_entity_poly.type
_entity_poly.pdbx_seq_one_letter_code
_entity_poly.pdbx_strand_id
1 'polypeptide(L)'
;MKKKLLIIFTFINSIALAQQSNAISVCTDSLSTAKYKHQIGIGLSKFVNAAFPSDSNAFLLEYRYLKNPTLVYRVGADYRMENSKDSYYEFALKIGLDKQLKDYKKWQFYYGVDLWGRYLYYGNREQYYTNIAINPFFGILYYFSKNFSVSTEPGFFLKYNIRRDRKSFDPEAQAQWLESRLAKIGFIQLNFHF
;
A
#
# COMPACT_ATOMS: atom_id res chain seq x y z
N MET A 1 -25.16 16.25 3.52
CA MET A 1 -24.26 15.37 2.79
C MET A 1 -23.57 16.02 1.57
N LYS A 2 -24.19 16.96 0.83
CA LYS A 2 -23.61 17.58 -0.38
C LYS A 2 -22.33 18.42 -0.16
N LYS A 3 -22.16 19.05 1.02
CA LYS A 3 -20.99 19.91 1.31
C LYS A 3 -19.67 19.11 1.55
N LYS A 4 -19.75 17.87 2.03
CA LYS A 4 -18.55 17.02 2.28
C LYS A 4 -17.95 16.47 0.99
N LEU A 5 -18.76 16.27 -0.04
CA LEU A 5 -18.29 15.80 -1.35
C LEU A 5 -17.51 16.89 -2.11
N LEU A 6 -17.86 18.15 -1.89
CA LEU A 6 -17.21 19.29 -2.54
C LEU A 6 -15.76 19.48 -2.08
N ILE A 7 -15.47 19.20 -0.80
CA ILE A 7 -14.11 19.33 -0.23
C ILE A 7 -13.15 18.28 -0.84
N ILE A 8 -13.63 17.07 -1.08
CA ILE A 8 -12.83 16.01 -1.72
C ILE A 8 -12.53 16.39 -3.18
N PHE A 9 -13.50 16.95 -3.89
CA PHE A 9 -13.32 17.37 -5.29
C PHE A 9 -12.37 18.56 -5.44
N THR A 10 -12.37 19.51 -4.50
CA THR A 10 -11.41 20.64 -4.51
C THR A 10 -9.98 20.19 -4.19
N PHE A 11 -9.79 19.18 -3.32
CA PHE A 11 -8.47 18.63 -3.05
C PHE A 11 -7.86 17.93 -4.27
N ILE A 12 -8.66 17.18 -5.03
CA ILE A 12 -8.23 16.50 -6.26
C ILE A 12 -7.83 17.52 -7.35
N ASN A 13 -8.56 18.61 -7.49
CA ASN A 13 -8.25 19.67 -8.45
C ASN A 13 -7.00 20.49 -8.06
N SER A 14 -6.75 20.69 -6.77
CA SER A 14 -5.52 21.37 -6.29
C SER A 14 -4.25 20.58 -6.60
N ILE A 15 -4.32 19.25 -6.59
CA ILE A 15 -3.21 18.38 -6.98
C ILE A 15 -2.96 18.45 -8.50
N ALA A 16 -3.99 18.64 -9.31
CA ALA A 16 -3.86 18.76 -10.77
C ALA A 16 -3.24 20.10 -11.21
N LEU A 17 -3.49 21.19 -10.50
CA LEU A 17 -2.96 22.53 -10.82
C LEU A 17 -1.49 22.74 -10.40
N ALA A 18 -0.96 21.96 -9.48
CA ALA A 18 0.45 21.98 -9.10
C ALA A 18 1.40 21.39 -10.18
N GLN A 19 0.89 20.94 -11.31
CA GLN A 19 1.63 20.21 -12.35
C GLN A 19 2.26 21.12 -13.43
N GLN A 20 2.13 22.43 -13.37
CA GLN A 20 2.65 23.37 -14.40
C GLN A 20 3.92 24.12 -13.99
N SER A 21 4.85 23.55 -13.24
CA SER A 21 6.15 24.18 -13.03
C SER A 21 7.28 23.38 -13.66
N ASN A 22 7.74 23.90 -14.78
CA ASN A 22 9.08 23.86 -15.39
C ASN A 22 10.05 22.73 -15.00
N ALA A 23 10.28 21.86 -15.96
CA ALA A 23 11.42 20.95 -15.98
C ALA A 23 12.74 21.75 -15.97
N ILE A 24 13.36 21.87 -14.82
CA ILE A 24 14.77 22.25 -14.73
C ILE A 24 15.58 20.97 -14.92
N SER A 25 16.26 20.89 -16.07
CA SER A 25 17.27 19.88 -16.33
C SER A 25 18.47 20.10 -15.42
N VAL A 26 18.64 19.27 -14.41
CA VAL A 26 19.86 19.20 -13.61
C VAL A 26 20.60 17.92 -13.99
N CYS A 27 21.75 18.10 -14.61
CA CYS A 27 22.79 17.09 -14.88
C CYS A 27 23.16 16.33 -13.59
N THR A 28 23.08 15.10 -13.45
CA THR A 28 23.59 13.81 -13.89
C THR A 28 24.78 13.28 -13.12
N ASP A 29 24.51 12.35 -12.29
CA ASP A 29 25.10 11.05 -12.07
C ASP A 29 24.03 10.18 -11.42
N SER A 30 22.82 10.26 -11.96
CA SER A 30 21.72 9.38 -11.57
C SER A 30 22.02 8.01 -12.15
N LEU A 31 22.09 6.99 -11.32
CA LEU A 31 21.83 5.64 -11.78
C LEU A 31 20.52 5.72 -12.56
N SER A 32 20.60 5.72 -13.91
CA SER A 32 19.42 5.89 -14.77
C SER A 32 18.42 4.79 -14.45
N THR A 33 17.45 5.11 -13.61
CA THR A 33 16.35 4.22 -13.20
C THR A 33 15.39 3.95 -14.35
N ALA A 34 15.49 4.70 -15.43
CA ALA A 34 14.64 4.59 -16.62
C ALA A 34 14.79 3.27 -17.40
N LYS A 35 15.69 2.37 -17.00
CA LYS A 35 15.99 1.15 -17.74
C LYS A 35 15.02 0.00 -17.44
N TYR A 36 14.42 -0.03 -16.25
CA TYR A 36 13.59 -1.15 -15.80
C TYR A 36 12.13 -0.74 -15.75
N LYS A 37 11.27 -1.52 -16.43
CA LYS A 37 9.82 -1.29 -16.44
C LYS A 37 9.09 -2.08 -15.37
N HIS A 38 9.75 -3.07 -14.81
CA HIS A 38 9.14 -4.02 -13.89
C HIS A 38 9.88 -4.02 -12.55
N GLN A 39 9.12 -4.13 -11.48
CA GLN A 39 9.64 -4.25 -10.11
C GLN A 39 8.81 -5.27 -9.36
N ILE A 40 9.49 -6.17 -8.65
CA ILE A 40 8.86 -7.06 -7.66
C ILE A 40 9.39 -6.65 -6.29
N GLY A 41 8.48 -6.41 -5.36
CA GLY A 41 8.77 -6.05 -3.97
C GLY A 41 8.32 -7.12 -3.00
N ILE A 42 9.13 -7.39 -1.99
CA ILE A 42 8.84 -8.30 -0.90
C ILE A 42 8.85 -7.52 0.42
N GLY A 43 7.74 -7.58 1.16
CA GLY A 43 7.59 -6.90 2.45
C GLY A 43 8.42 -7.55 3.55
N LEU A 44 9.56 -6.97 3.90
CA LEU A 44 10.46 -7.51 4.93
C LEU A 44 9.83 -7.52 6.32
N SER A 45 8.95 -6.58 6.62
CA SER A 45 8.24 -6.51 7.91
C SER A 45 7.40 -7.76 8.22
N LYS A 46 7.02 -8.53 7.20
CA LYS A 46 6.32 -9.82 7.38
C LYS A 46 7.24 -10.95 7.85
N PHE A 47 8.55 -10.87 7.56
CA PHE A 47 9.52 -11.89 7.95
C PHE A 47 10.22 -11.58 9.28
N VAL A 48 10.35 -10.30 9.64
CA VAL A 48 11.12 -9.87 10.81
C VAL A 48 10.19 -9.24 11.85
N ASN A 49 9.18 -10.01 12.28
CA ASN A 49 8.18 -9.56 13.25
C ASN A 49 8.77 -9.09 14.60
N ALA A 50 9.95 -9.61 14.99
CA ALA A 50 10.59 -9.26 16.25
C ALA A 50 11.27 -7.88 16.22
N ALA A 51 11.79 -7.46 15.06
CA ALA A 51 12.50 -6.18 14.91
C ALA A 51 11.58 -5.06 14.41
N PHE A 52 10.55 -5.40 13.62
CA PHE A 52 9.61 -4.44 13.06
C PHE A 52 8.19 -4.92 13.34
N PRO A 53 7.42 -4.22 14.17
CA PRO A 53 6.03 -4.59 14.39
C PRO A 53 5.30 -4.58 13.05
N SER A 54 4.90 -5.77 12.59
CA SER A 54 4.20 -5.92 11.32
C SER A 54 2.91 -5.12 11.38
N ASP A 55 2.75 -4.18 10.47
CA ASP A 55 1.45 -3.61 10.24
C ASP A 55 0.58 -4.68 9.56
N SER A 56 -0.58 -4.97 10.14
CA SER A 56 -1.56 -5.89 9.55
C SER A 56 -1.97 -5.50 8.12
N ASN A 57 -1.61 -4.30 7.67
CA ASN A 57 -1.89 -3.81 6.33
C ASN A 57 -0.68 -3.91 5.36
N ALA A 58 0.45 -4.45 5.81
CA ALA A 58 1.59 -4.71 4.93
C ALA A 58 1.28 -5.90 4.01
N PHE A 59 1.64 -5.79 2.75
CA PHE A 59 1.53 -6.86 1.77
C PHE A 59 2.84 -7.63 1.66
N LEU A 60 2.74 -8.95 1.54
CA LEU A 60 3.92 -9.81 1.38
C LEU A 60 4.59 -9.60 0.03
N LEU A 61 3.79 -9.58 -1.02
CA LEU A 61 4.25 -9.47 -2.41
C LEU A 61 3.62 -8.28 -3.09
N GLU A 62 4.43 -7.54 -3.83
CA GLU A 62 3.98 -6.42 -4.65
C GLU A 62 4.66 -6.45 -6.01
N TYR A 63 3.91 -6.17 -7.04
CA TYR A 63 4.41 -5.97 -8.39
C TYR A 63 4.08 -4.54 -8.83
N ARG A 64 5.07 -3.87 -9.44
CA ARG A 64 4.95 -2.52 -9.98
C ARG A 64 5.35 -2.51 -11.46
N TYR A 65 4.53 -1.85 -12.26
CA TYR A 65 4.75 -1.66 -13.68
C TYR A 65 4.88 -0.19 -14.02
N LEU A 66 6.05 0.23 -14.48
CA LEU A 66 6.34 1.58 -14.91
C LEU A 66 5.78 1.80 -16.32
N LYS A 67 4.59 2.42 -16.41
CA LYS A 67 3.92 2.71 -17.69
C LYS A 67 4.68 3.76 -18.48
N ASN A 68 5.14 4.80 -17.82
CA ASN A 68 5.96 5.89 -18.35
C ASN A 68 6.90 6.39 -17.24
N PRO A 69 7.86 7.31 -17.51
CA PRO A 69 8.85 7.75 -16.52
C PRO A 69 8.28 8.30 -15.20
N THR A 70 6.98 8.61 -15.15
CA THR A 70 6.37 9.22 -13.98
C THR A 70 5.22 8.43 -13.37
N LEU A 71 4.58 7.51 -14.12
CA LEU A 71 3.38 6.79 -13.68
C LEU A 71 3.64 5.30 -13.54
N VAL A 72 3.34 4.78 -12.38
CA VAL A 72 3.49 3.36 -12.03
C VAL A 72 2.13 2.77 -11.64
N TYR A 73 1.79 1.63 -12.22
CA TYR A 73 0.71 0.76 -11.76
C TYR A 73 1.27 -0.24 -10.77
N ARG A 74 0.50 -0.54 -9.73
CA ARG A 74 0.94 -1.48 -8.69
C ARG A 74 -0.18 -2.45 -8.31
N VAL A 75 0.22 -3.68 -8.05
CA VAL A 75 -0.65 -4.76 -7.57
C VAL A 75 0.07 -5.45 -6.43
N GLY A 76 -0.64 -5.72 -5.35
CA GLY A 76 -0.08 -6.45 -4.22
C GLY A 76 -1.00 -7.57 -3.79
N ALA A 77 -0.42 -8.64 -3.26
CA ALA A 77 -1.14 -9.77 -2.72
C ALA A 77 -0.55 -10.21 -1.38
N ASP A 78 -1.40 -10.67 -0.50
CA ASP A 78 -1.02 -11.30 0.76
C ASP A 78 -1.93 -12.50 1.02
N TYR A 79 -1.34 -13.58 1.53
CA TYR A 79 -2.06 -14.80 1.84
C TYR A 79 -1.48 -15.43 3.10
N ARG A 80 -2.36 -15.82 4.00
CA ARG A 80 -2.00 -16.60 5.18
C ARG A 80 -3.04 -17.65 5.44
N MET A 81 -2.59 -18.87 5.70
CA MET A 81 -3.44 -19.98 6.11
C MET A 81 -2.81 -20.68 7.30
N GLU A 82 -3.59 -20.95 8.31
CA GLU A 82 -3.18 -21.74 9.47
C GLU A 82 -4.23 -22.82 9.69
N ASN A 83 -3.81 -24.08 9.53
CA ASN A 83 -4.67 -25.25 9.71
C ASN A 83 -4.42 -25.86 11.10
N SER A 84 -4.86 -25.18 12.13
CA SER A 84 -4.87 -25.63 13.52
C SER A 84 -6.30 -25.84 13.99
N LYS A 85 -6.50 -26.22 15.26
CA LYS A 85 -7.85 -26.28 15.89
C LYS A 85 -8.61 -24.94 15.74
N ASP A 86 -7.87 -23.84 15.54
CA ASP A 86 -8.38 -22.46 15.40
C ASP A 86 -8.24 -21.94 13.96
N SER A 87 -8.48 -22.79 12.96
CA SER A 87 -8.32 -22.48 11.53
C SER A 87 -8.41 -20.98 11.19
N TYR A 88 -7.36 -20.44 10.59
CA TYR A 88 -7.27 -19.03 10.22
C TYR A 88 -6.96 -18.90 8.74
N TYR A 89 -7.76 -18.12 8.03
CA TYR A 89 -7.54 -17.81 6.62
C TYR A 89 -7.52 -16.29 6.42
N GLU A 90 -6.50 -15.81 5.76
CA GLU A 90 -6.38 -14.41 5.35
C GLU A 90 -6.01 -14.34 3.89
N PHE A 91 -6.75 -13.54 3.15
CA PHE A 91 -6.46 -13.20 1.76
C PHE A 91 -6.62 -11.71 1.58
N ALA A 92 -5.63 -11.05 0.98
CA ALA A 92 -5.69 -9.63 0.67
C ALA A 92 -5.15 -9.33 -0.72
N LEU A 93 -5.82 -8.41 -1.40
CA LEU A 93 -5.41 -7.87 -2.68
C LEU A 93 -5.35 -6.35 -2.61
N LYS A 94 -4.39 -5.78 -3.34
CA LYS A 94 -4.15 -4.36 -3.47
C LYS A 94 -3.95 -4.01 -4.94
N ILE A 95 -4.56 -2.91 -5.37
CA ILE A 95 -4.27 -2.23 -6.63
C ILE A 95 -3.98 -0.78 -6.34
N GLY A 96 -3.09 -0.16 -7.10
CA GLY A 96 -2.74 1.23 -6.85
C GLY A 96 -2.04 1.89 -8.02
N LEU A 97 -1.85 3.17 -7.82
CA LEU A 97 -1.13 4.05 -8.74
C LEU A 97 -0.15 4.88 -7.92
N ASP A 98 1.06 5.02 -8.42
CA ASP A 98 1.99 6.01 -7.88
C ASP A 98 2.60 6.89 -8.97
N LYS A 99 2.99 8.08 -8.57
CA LYS A 99 3.65 9.06 -9.40
C LYS A 99 5.04 9.34 -8.85
N GLN A 100 6.04 9.13 -9.68
CA GLN A 100 7.42 9.48 -9.34
C GLN A 100 7.58 10.99 -9.35
N LEU A 101 8.21 11.54 -8.29
CA LEU A 101 8.44 12.97 -8.13
C LEU A 101 9.79 13.37 -8.70
N LYS A 102 10.85 12.91 -8.07
CA LYS A 102 12.22 13.28 -8.40
C LYS A 102 13.19 12.20 -7.94
N ASP A 103 14.16 11.93 -8.77
CA ASP A 103 15.31 11.12 -8.43
C ASP A 103 16.45 12.03 -7.95
N TYR A 104 17.04 11.66 -6.83
CA TYR A 104 18.23 12.34 -6.30
C TYR A 104 19.30 11.30 -6.00
N LYS A 105 20.31 11.19 -6.88
CA LYS A 105 21.35 10.17 -6.81
C LYS A 105 20.76 8.75 -6.73
N LYS A 106 20.85 8.12 -5.56
CA LYS A 106 20.33 6.78 -5.29
C LYS A 106 18.93 6.79 -4.64
N TRP A 107 18.34 7.97 -4.43
CA TRP A 107 17.05 8.14 -3.81
C TRP A 107 15.99 8.45 -4.85
N GLN A 108 14.84 7.82 -4.73
CA GLN A 108 13.65 8.10 -5.50
C GLN A 108 12.50 8.40 -4.57
N PHE A 109 11.79 9.47 -4.87
CA PHE A 109 10.61 9.89 -4.13
C PHE A 109 9.39 9.75 -5.02
N TYR A 110 8.31 9.26 -4.44
CA TYR A 110 7.05 9.07 -5.14
C TYR A 110 5.87 9.22 -4.17
N TYR A 111 4.70 9.42 -4.70
CA TYR A 111 3.46 9.41 -3.94
C TYR A 111 2.39 8.68 -4.72
N GLY A 112 1.42 8.15 -4.02
CA GLY A 112 0.38 7.38 -4.67
C GLY A 112 -0.83 7.12 -3.80
N VAL A 113 -1.69 6.28 -4.34
CA VAL A 113 -2.87 5.82 -3.65
C VAL A 113 -3.08 4.34 -3.96
N ASP A 114 -3.34 3.56 -2.93
CA ASP A 114 -3.74 2.16 -3.01
C ASP A 114 -5.21 2.00 -2.61
N LEU A 115 -5.91 1.15 -3.32
CA LEU A 115 -7.17 0.57 -2.93
C LEU A 115 -6.92 -0.91 -2.63
N TRP A 116 -7.34 -1.39 -1.47
CA TRP A 116 -7.17 -2.78 -1.12
C TRP A 116 -8.37 -3.36 -0.41
N GLY A 117 -8.53 -4.67 -0.58
CA GLY A 117 -9.52 -5.49 0.07
C GLY A 117 -8.85 -6.63 0.82
N ARG A 118 -9.38 -6.97 2.00
CA ARG A 118 -8.92 -8.09 2.81
C ARG A 118 -10.11 -8.88 3.30
N TYR A 119 -9.99 -10.19 3.22
CA TYR A 119 -10.92 -11.15 3.80
C TYR A 119 -10.18 -11.99 4.84
N LEU A 120 -10.76 -12.08 6.04
CA LEU A 120 -10.25 -12.91 7.12
C LEU A 120 -11.35 -13.81 7.65
N TYR A 121 -10.97 -15.04 7.98
CA TYR A 121 -11.84 -16.00 8.65
C TYR A 121 -11.14 -16.58 9.87
N TYR A 122 -11.83 -16.57 11.00
CA TYR A 122 -11.41 -17.20 12.26
C TYR A 122 -12.32 -18.38 12.56
N GLY A 123 -11.80 -19.61 12.42
CA GLY A 123 -12.57 -20.84 12.57
C GLY A 123 -13.09 -21.09 13.99
N ASN A 124 -12.30 -20.75 15.01
CA ASN A 124 -12.66 -20.93 16.42
C ASN A 124 -13.91 -20.14 16.84
N ARG A 125 -14.11 -18.97 16.23
CA ARG A 125 -15.24 -18.07 16.51
C ARG A 125 -16.27 -18.06 15.39
N GLU A 126 -16.02 -18.73 14.27
CA GLU A 126 -16.80 -18.66 13.02
C GLU A 126 -17.08 -17.21 12.58
N GLN A 127 -16.06 -16.37 12.74
CA GLN A 127 -16.11 -14.94 12.44
C GLN A 127 -15.48 -14.63 11.11
N TYR A 128 -16.14 -13.78 10.34
CA TYR A 128 -15.66 -13.27 9.06
C TYR A 128 -15.42 -11.77 9.17
N TYR A 129 -14.29 -11.31 8.65
CA TYR A 129 -14.00 -9.91 8.51
C TYR A 129 -13.74 -9.59 7.05
N THR A 130 -14.44 -8.59 6.55
CA THR A 130 -14.19 -8.03 5.23
C THR A 130 -13.77 -6.58 5.42
N ASN A 131 -12.59 -6.23 4.94
CA ASN A 131 -12.05 -4.88 5.06
C ASN A 131 -11.82 -4.32 3.66
N ILE A 132 -12.22 -3.07 3.45
CA ILE A 132 -11.93 -2.30 2.24
C ILE A 132 -11.25 -1.02 2.68
N ALA A 133 -10.14 -0.66 2.06
CA ALA A 133 -9.43 0.55 2.43
C ALA A 133 -8.87 1.30 1.25
N ILE A 134 -8.76 2.61 1.42
CA ILE A 134 -7.98 3.51 0.59
C ILE A 134 -6.78 3.99 1.40
N ASN A 135 -5.61 3.99 0.77
CA ASN A 135 -4.35 4.36 1.39
C ASN A 135 -3.57 5.32 0.50
N PRO A 136 -3.74 6.64 0.63
CA PRO A 136 -2.76 7.59 0.11
C PRO A 136 -1.45 7.47 0.89
N PHE A 137 -0.32 7.49 0.18
CA PHE A 137 0.99 7.32 0.76
C PHE A 137 2.04 8.20 0.08
N PHE A 138 3.16 8.40 0.78
CA PHE A 138 4.39 8.96 0.26
C PHE A 138 5.48 7.88 0.34
N GLY A 139 6.16 7.64 -0.76
CA GLY A 139 7.18 6.61 -0.85
C GLY A 139 8.58 7.17 -0.95
N ILE A 140 9.51 6.51 -0.27
CA ILE A 140 10.94 6.75 -0.34
C ILE A 140 11.60 5.44 -0.72
N LEU A 141 12.39 5.45 -1.79
CA LEU A 141 13.10 4.29 -2.29
C LEU A 141 14.59 4.61 -2.40
N TYR A 142 15.44 3.69 -1.95
CA TYR A 142 16.89 3.80 -2.01
C TYR A 142 17.49 2.65 -2.81
N TYR A 143 18.20 2.96 -3.88
CA TYR A 143 18.91 2.00 -4.71
C TYR A 143 20.29 1.71 -4.14
N PHE A 144 20.55 0.50 -3.69
CA PHE A 144 21.89 0.06 -3.32
C PHE A 144 22.61 -0.64 -4.49
N SER A 145 21.86 -1.10 -5.49
CA SER A 145 22.41 -1.56 -6.78
C SER A 145 21.48 -1.18 -7.93
N LYS A 146 21.88 -1.46 -9.17
CA LYS A 146 21.05 -1.21 -10.36
C LYS A 146 19.72 -1.98 -10.32
N ASN A 147 19.74 -3.19 -9.79
CA ASN A 147 18.61 -4.11 -9.79
C ASN A 147 17.90 -4.19 -8.44
N PHE A 148 18.49 -3.65 -7.36
CA PHE A 148 17.93 -3.79 -6.01
C PHE A 148 17.77 -2.46 -5.31
N SER A 149 16.64 -2.31 -4.64
CA SER A 149 16.34 -1.16 -3.79
C SER A 149 15.58 -1.56 -2.54
N VAL A 150 15.56 -0.67 -1.58
CA VAL A 150 14.72 -0.75 -0.38
C VAL A 150 13.77 0.43 -0.40
N SER A 151 12.51 0.23 -0.04
CA SER A 151 11.52 1.29 0.05
C SER A 151 10.75 1.27 1.35
N THR A 152 10.23 2.45 1.72
CA THR A 152 9.25 2.62 2.79
C THR A 152 8.15 3.55 2.32
N GLU A 153 6.92 3.30 2.78
CA GLU A 153 5.72 4.00 2.32
C GLU A 153 4.85 4.45 3.51
N PRO A 154 5.27 5.51 4.23
CA PRO A 154 4.37 6.14 5.19
C PRO A 154 3.12 6.66 4.49
N GLY A 155 1.96 6.38 5.08
CA GLY A 155 0.68 6.71 4.47
C GLY A 155 -0.41 6.93 5.49
N PHE A 156 -1.61 7.15 4.99
CA PHE A 156 -2.83 7.31 5.78
C PHE A 156 -3.85 6.28 5.33
N PHE A 157 -4.37 5.48 6.28
CA PHE A 157 -5.41 4.51 6.01
C PHE A 157 -6.79 5.06 6.36
N LEU A 158 -7.71 4.92 5.42
CA LEU A 158 -9.12 5.02 5.66
C LEU A 158 -9.73 3.65 5.33
N LYS A 159 -10.11 2.89 6.35
CA LYS A 159 -10.51 1.50 6.25
C LYS A 159 -11.93 1.31 6.76
N TYR A 160 -12.77 0.69 5.95
CA TYR A 160 -14.09 0.26 6.31
C TYR A 160 -14.05 -1.23 6.66
N ASN A 161 -14.49 -1.56 7.87
CA ASN A 161 -14.47 -2.90 8.41
C ASN A 161 -15.90 -3.43 8.53
N ILE A 162 -16.11 -4.67 8.09
CA ILE A 162 -17.37 -5.40 8.22
C ILE A 162 -17.05 -6.70 8.96
N ARG A 163 -17.66 -6.89 10.11
CA ARG A 163 -17.60 -8.15 10.88
C ARG A 163 -18.92 -8.87 10.76
N ARG A 164 -18.88 -10.19 10.56
CA ARG A 164 -20.04 -11.07 10.57
C ARG A 164 -19.73 -12.31 11.40
N ASP A 165 -20.62 -12.65 12.35
CA ASP A 165 -20.55 -13.86 13.17
C ASP A 165 -21.62 -14.82 12.71
N ARG A 166 -21.22 -16.05 12.33
CA ARG A 166 -22.14 -17.06 11.79
C ARG A 166 -23.02 -17.71 12.88
N LYS A 167 -22.49 -17.83 14.09
CA LYS A 167 -23.17 -18.50 15.23
C LYS A 167 -24.11 -17.60 16.02
N SER A 168 -24.04 -16.29 15.85
CA SER A 168 -24.83 -15.36 16.62
C SER A 168 -26.06 -14.92 15.84
N PHE A 169 -27.25 -15.16 16.41
CA PHE A 169 -28.50 -14.56 15.97
C PHE A 169 -28.63 -13.10 16.45
N ASP A 170 -27.65 -12.60 17.21
CA ASP A 170 -27.65 -11.26 17.73
C ASP A 170 -27.29 -10.23 16.63
N PRO A 171 -28.15 -9.23 16.35
CA PRO A 171 -27.83 -8.16 15.43
C PRO A 171 -26.54 -7.38 15.79
N GLU A 172 -26.17 -7.32 17.06
CA GLU A 172 -24.93 -6.68 17.52
C GLU A 172 -23.66 -7.48 17.15
N ALA A 173 -23.80 -8.76 16.81
CA ALA A 173 -22.71 -9.58 16.28
C ALA A 173 -22.28 -9.17 14.87
N GLN A 174 -23.07 -8.34 14.18
CA GLN A 174 -22.73 -7.73 12.89
C GLN A 174 -22.30 -6.30 13.10
N ALA A 175 -20.99 -6.07 13.21
CA ALA A 175 -20.46 -4.73 13.42
C ALA A 175 -19.86 -4.17 12.10
N GLN A 176 -20.11 -2.87 11.87
CA GLN A 176 -19.52 -2.12 10.78
C GLN A 176 -18.92 -0.84 11.36
N TRP A 177 -17.66 -0.55 11.03
CA TRP A 177 -17.02 0.69 11.50
C TRP A 177 -15.98 1.21 10.51
N LEU A 178 -15.79 2.51 10.56
CA LEU A 178 -14.75 3.20 9.83
C LEU A 178 -13.54 3.41 10.76
N GLU A 179 -12.37 3.06 10.28
CA GLU A 179 -11.10 3.26 10.97
C GLU A 179 -10.22 4.19 10.14
N SER A 180 -9.63 5.19 10.79
CA SER A 180 -8.62 6.04 10.17
C SER A 180 -7.36 6.04 11.03
N ARG A 181 -6.20 5.87 10.39
CA ARG A 181 -4.90 5.90 11.08
C ARG A 181 -3.76 6.25 10.13
N LEU A 182 -2.66 6.73 10.70
CA LEU A 182 -1.40 6.82 9.99
C LEU A 182 -0.77 5.43 9.87
N ALA A 183 -0.21 5.13 8.70
CA ALA A 183 0.60 3.92 8.52
C ALA A 183 1.86 4.02 9.38
N LYS A 184 2.27 2.90 9.95
CA LYS A 184 3.53 2.83 10.69
C LYS A 184 4.69 2.98 9.70
N ILE A 185 5.69 3.79 10.07
CA ILE A 185 6.91 4.03 9.26
C ILE A 185 7.75 2.76 9.09
N GLY A 186 7.52 1.72 9.89
CA GLY A 186 8.26 0.46 9.87
C GLY A 186 7.97 -0.48 8.69
N PHE A 187 7.19 -0.05 7.69
CA PHE A 187 7.00 -0.84 6.48
C PHE A 187 8.23 -0.73 5.59
N ILE A 188 9.03 -1.79 5.55
CA ILE A 188 10.22 -1.90 4.70
C ILE A 188 10.00 -2.98 3.66
N GLN A 189 10.25 -2.64 2.41
CA GLN A 189 10.14 -3.54 1.27
C GLN A 189 11.47 -3.64 0.53
N LEU A 190 11.89 -4.86 0.24
CA LEU A 190 13.01 -5.14 -0.66
C LEU A 190 12.49 -5.29 -2.07
N ASN A 191 13.07 -4.57 -3.02
CA ASN A 191 12.61 -4.53 -4.40
C ASN A 191 13.68 -5.03 -5.35
N PHE A 192 13.24 -5.80 -6.34
CA PHE A 192 14.04 -6.24 -7.49
C PHE A 192 13.48 -5.61 -8.76
N HIS A 193 14.36 -4.98 -9.56
CA HIS A 193 14.02 -4.27 -10.81
C HIS A 193 14.57 -5.03 -12.04
N PHE A 194 13.72 -5.18 -13.09
CA PHE A 194 14.07 -5.89 -14.31
C PHE A 194 13.32 -5.38 -15.56
#